data_995229bf8e507da31932ebbf5db2c6b1
#
_entry.id   995229bf8e507da31932ebbf5db2c6b1
#
_cell.length_a   1.000
_cell.length_b   1.000
_cell.length_c   1.000
_cell.angle_alpha   90.00
_cell.angle_beta   90.00
_cell.angle_gamma   90.00
#
_symmetry.space_group_name_H-M   'P 1'
#
loop_
_entity.id
_entity.type
_entity.pdbx_description
1 polymer ?
#
loop_
_entity_poly.entity_id
_entity_poly.type
_entity_poly.pdbx_seq_one_letter_code
_entity_poly.pdbx_strand_id
1 'polypeptide(L)'
;QIIRHCLLLQFWTREREYNQAHWQAEIISFQYQLQRYLTTNLRKYLEQEFEQIYFESLQYVRKKTDNQVNFPDICPYSLEELLDPNWLPSDNQGDKK
;
A
#
# COMPACT_ATOMS: atom_id res chain seq x y z
N GLN A 1 -0.73 -5.91 4.12
CA GLN A 1 -0.60 -6.38 2.74
C GLN A 1 -0.98 -5.32 1.73
N ILE A 2 -1.98 -4.50 2.03
CA ILE A 2 -2.36 -3.42 1.13
C ILE A 2 -1.19 -2.45 0.94
N ILE A 3 -0.53 -2.08 2.03
CA ILE A 3 0.58 -1.14 1.97
C ILE A 3 1.72 -1.70 1.13
N ARG A 4 2.03 -2.98 1.29
CA ARG A 4 3.07 -3.62 0.49
C ARG A 4 2.79 -3.49 -0.99
N HIS A 5 1.58 -3.80 -1.40
CA HIS A 5 1.20 -3.75 -2.80
C HIS A 5 1.17 -2.31 -3.32
N CYS A 6 0.72 -1.36 -2.49
CA CYS A 6 0.74 0.05 -2.87
C CYS A 6 2.16 0.54 -3.10
N LEU A 7 3.08 0.17 -2.20
CA LEU A 7 4.48 0.57 -2.34
C LEU A 7 5.11 -0.02 -3.59
N LEU A 8 4.85 -1.30 -3.85
CA LEU A 8 5.40 -1.95 -5.04
C LEU A 8 4.82 -1.33 -6.31
N LEU A 9 3.51 -1.08 -6.32
CA LEU A 9 2.86 -0.50 -7.48
C LEU A 9 3.39 0.90 -7.78
N GLN A 10 3.58 1.70 -6.74
CA GLN A 10 3.93 3.10 -6.93
C GLN A 10 5.43 3.31 -7.16
N PHE A 11 6.27 2.55 -6.46
CA PHE A 11 7.71 2.83 -6.43
C PHE A 11 8.57 1.82 -7.18
N TRP A 12 8.11 0.59 -7.35
CA TRP A 12 8.89 -0.41 -8.08
C TRP A 12 8.52 -0.36 -9.57
N THR A 13 8.88 0.75 -10.20
CA THR A 13 8.46 1.05 -11.56
C THR A 13 9.01 0.05 -12.58
N ARG A 14 10.18 -0.52 -12.29
CA ARG A 14 10.80 -1.49 -13.16
C ARG A 14 9.91 -2.71 -13.43
N GLU A 15 9.17 -3.15 -12.41
CA GLU A 15 8.30 -4.33 -12.51
C GLU A 15 6.85 -3.99 -12.73
N ARG A 16 6.51 -2.70 -12.73
CA ARG A 16 5.12 -2.26 -12.80
C ARG A 16 4.45 -2.74 -14.10
N GLU A 17 5.18 -2.65 -15.19
CA GLU A 17 4.65 -2.97 -16.51
C GLU A 17 4.04 -4.37 -16.54
N TYR A 18 4.67 -5.32 -15.86
CA TYR A 18 4.23 -6.71 -15.88
C TYR A 18 3.23 -7.05 -14.78
N ASN A 19 3.22 -6.25 -13.70
CA ASN A 19 2.49 -6.62 -12.50
C ASN A 19 1.40 -5.64 -12.11
N GLN A 20 1.22 -4.55 -12.85
CA GLN A 20 0.32 -3.48 -12.46
C GLN A 20 -1.10 -3.97 -12.21
N ALA A 21 -1.66 -4.70 -13.16
CA ALA A 21 -3.04 -5.17 -13.04
C ALA A 21 -3.19 -6.12 -11.85
N HIS A 22 -2.21 -6.99 -11.65
CA HIS A 22 -2.24 -7.92 -10.53
C HIS A 22 -2.19 -7.19 -9.20
N TRP A 23 -1.27 -6.24 -9.05
CA TRP A 23 -1.12 -5.49 -7.80
C TRP A 23 -2.37 -4.65 -7.51
N GLN A 24 -2.95 -4.02 -8.54
CA GLN A 24 -4.18 -3.24 -8.36
C GLN A 24 -5.33 -4.14 -7.92
N ALA A 25 -5.47 -5.30 -8.53
CA ALA A 25 -6.52 -6.24 -8.15
C ALA A 25 -6.36 -6.72 -6.71
N GLU A 26 -5.12 -6.98 -6.29
CA GLU A 26 -4.86 -7.40 -4.92
C GLU A 26 -5.19 -6.29 -3.92
N ILE A 27 -4.82 -5.05 -4.23
CA ILE A 27 -5.14 -3.91 -3.37
C ILE A 27 -6.65 -3.79 -3.18
N ILE A 28 -7.38 -3.80 -4.28
CA ILE A 28 -8.84 -3.67 -4.24
C ILE A 28 -9.47 -4.82 -3.46
N SER A 29 -8.98 -6.03 -3.68
CA SER A 29 -9.47 -7.21 -2.97
C SER A 29 -9.30 -7.06 -1.45
N PHE A 30 -8.12 -6.64 -1.00
CA PHE A 30 -7.87 -6.43 0.42
C PHE A 30 -8.72 -5.30 0.99
N GLN A 31 -8.94 -4.24 0.22
CA GLN A 31 -9.79 -3.12 0.65
C GLN A 31 -11.22 -3.58 0.90
N TYR A 32 -11.77 -4.40 0.00
CA TYR A 32 -13.12 -4.95 0.19
C TYR A 32 -13.17 -5.89 1.39
N GLN A 33 -12.13 -6.71 1.59
CA GLN A 33 -12.08 -7.58 2.76
C GLN A 33 -12.08 -6.78 4.06
N LEU A 34 -11.28 -5.72 4.11
CA LEU A 34 -11.23 -4.88 5.31
C LEU A 34 -12.55 -4.19 5.57
N GLN A 35 -13.22 -3.70 4.53
CA GLN A 35 -14.53 -3.09 4.67
C GLN A 35 -15.53 -4.05 5.31
N ARG A 36 -15.45 -5.32 4.90
CA ARG A 36 -16.37 -6.35 5.40
C ARG A 36 -16.19 -6.62 6.88
N TYR A 37 -14.97 -6.54 7.37
CA TYR A 37 -14.65 -6.86 8.75
C TYR A 37 -14.38 -5.65 9.63
N LEU A 38 -14.54 -4.46 9.09
CA LEU A 38 -14.15 -3.23 9.80
C LEU A 38 -15.17 -2.93 10.90
N THR A 39 -14.68 -2.88 12.14
CA THR A 39 -15.43 -2.44 13.29
C THR A 39 -14.75 -1.20 13.86
N THR A 40 -15.43 -0.53 14.79
CA THR A 40 -14.83 0.61 15.47
C THR A 40 -13.54 0.21 16.19
N ASN A 41 -13.54 -0.96 16.83
CA ASN A 41 -12.36 -1.43 17.55
C ASN A 41 -11.22 -1.76 16.61
N LEU A 42 -11.51 -2.40 15.48
CA LEU A 42 -10.48 -2.69 14.49
C LEU A 42 -9.90 -1.41 13.91
N ARG A 43 -10.76 -0.43 13.63
CA ARG A 43 -10.28 0.85 13.11
C ARG A 43 -9.34 1.53 14.10
N LYS A 44 -9.71 1.53 15.38
CA LYS A 44 -8.83 2.11 16.41
C LYS A 44 -7.50 1.38 16.50
N TYR A 45 -7.53 0.06 16.41
CA TYR A 45 -6.32 -0.73 16.43
C TYR A 45 -5.41 -0.34 15.25
N LEU A 46 -5.99 -0.24 14.06
CA LEU A 46 -5.21 0.13 12.88
C LEU A 46 -4.62 1.53 13.01
N GLU A 47 -5.39 2.46 13.57
CA GLU A 47 -4.89 3.82 13.81
C GLU A 47 -3.71 3.83 14.77
N GLN A 48 -3.82 3.06 15.84
CA GLN A 48 -2.76 3.00 16.86
C GLN A 48 -1.51 2.31 16.36
N GLU A 49 -1.68 1.28 15.54
CA GLU A 49 -0.56 0.46 15.07
C GLU A 49 -0.06 0.85 13.69
N PHE A 50 -0.56 1.94 13.14
CA PHE A 50 -0.30 2.29 11.75
C PHE A 50 1.19 2.43 11.43
N GLU A 51 1.93 3.11 12.30
CA GLU A 51 3.36 3.29 12.09
C GLU A 51 4.11 1.96 12.12
N GLN A 52 3.75 1.09 13.05
CA GLN A 52 4.38 -0.22 13.16
C GLN A 52 4.04 -1.08 11.94
N ILE A 53 2.79 -1.02 11.48
CA ILE A 53 2.35 -1.75 10.30
C ILE A 53 3.13 -1.27 9.08
N TYR A 54 3.30 0.04 8.95
CA TYR A 54 4.08 0.57 7.84
C TYR A 54 5.53 0.13 7.92
N PHE A 55 6.12 0.18 9.11
CA PHE A 55 7.50 -0.26 9.30
C PHE A 55 7.70 -1.69 8.82
N GLU A 56 6.80 -2.59 9.21
CA GLU A 56 6.88 -4.00 8.81
C GLU A 56 6.70 -4.16 7.31
N SER A 57 5.76 -3.41 6.73
CA SER A 57 5.53 -3.42 5.28
C SER A 57 6.77 -2.94 4.53
N LEU A 58 7.41 -1.91 5.07
CA LEU A 58 8.61 -1.32 4.48
C LEU A 58 9.75 -2.33 4.47
N GLN A 59 9.93 -3.06 5.58
CA GLN A 59 10.96 -4.10 5.64
C GLN A 59 10.71 -5.19 4.61
N TYR A 60 9.44 -5.57 4.43
CA TYR A 60 9.07 -6.59 3.46
C TYR A 60 9.42 -6.14 2.03
N VAL A 61 9.01 -4.92 1.64
CA VAL A 61 9.25 -4.48 0.27
C VAL A 61 10.73 -4.20 0.00
N ARG A 62 11.46 -3.75 1.00
CA ARG A 62 12.91 -3.59 0.86
C ARG A 62 13.58 -4.92 0.59
N LYS A 63 13.18 -5.95 1.32
CA LYS A 63 13.73 -7.29 1.13
C LYS A 63 13.34 -7.83 -0.25
N LYS A 64 12.08 -7.65 -0.63
CA LYS A 64 11.59 -8.16 -1.91
C LYS A 64 12.31 -7.52 -3.10
N THR A 65 12.68 -6.26 -2.98
CA THR A 65 13.36 -5.54 -4.05
C THR A 65 14.88 -5.52 -3.89
N ASP A 66 15.37 -6.29 -2.91
CA ASP A 66 16.80 -6.41 -2.64
C ASP A 66 17.44 -5.03 -2.37
N ASN A 67 16.70 -4.17 -1.69
CA ASN A 67 17.11 -2.82 -1.31
C ASN A 67 17.49 -1.93 -2.51
N GLN A 68 16.95 -2.23 -3.68
CA GLN A 68 17.28 -1.46 -4.87
C GLN A 68 16.28 -0.35 -5.17
N VAL A 69 15.24 -0.22 -4.36
CA VAL A 69 14.22 0.81 -4.54
C VAL A 69 14.19 1.69 -3.31
N ASN A 70 14.13 3.01 -3.53
CA ASN A 70 13.99 3.96 -2.42
C ASN A 70 12.53 4.14 -2.09
N PHE A 71 12.11 3.50 -1.00
CA PHE A 71 10.75 3.68 -0.48
C PHE A 71 10.78 4.80 0.57
N PRO A 72 9.69 5.56 0.72
CA PRO A 72 9.65 6.63 1.71
C PRO A 72 9.68 6.08 3.14
N ASP A 73 10.39 6.77 4.03
CA ASP A 73 10.48 6.36 5.43
C ASP A 73 9.16 6.57 6.18
N ILE A 74 8.37 7.54 5.74
CA ILE A 74 7.07 7.85 6.32
C ILE A 74 6.01 7.41 5.34
N CYS A 75 4.95 6.76 5.83
CA CYS A 75 3.90 6.23 4.97
C CYS A 75 3.26 7.37 4.15
N PRO A 76 3.25 7.24 2.81
CA PRO A 76 2.66 8.27 1.97
C PRO A 76 1.15 8.15 1.83
N TYR A 77 0.54 7.19 2.51
CA TYR A 77 -0.90 6.94 2.40
C TYR A 77 -1.59 7.18 3.74
N SER A 78 -2.84 7.64 3.70
CA SER A 78 -3.65 7.73 4.92
C SER A 78 -4.41 6.44 5.12
N LEU A 79 -4.84 6.19 6.36
CA LEU A 79 -5.66 5.02 6.65
C LEU A 79 -6.97 5.06 5.87
N GLU A 80 -7.58 6.25 5.75
CA GLU A 80 -8.82 6.42 4.99
C GLU A 80 -8.64 5.99 3.54
N GLU A 81 -7.54 6.40 2.93
CA GLU A 81 -7.24 6.01 1.55
C GLU A 81 -7.08 4.51 1.42
N LEU A 82 -6.34 3.91 2.35
CA LEU A 82 -6.07 2.48 2.30
C LEU A 82 -7.32 1.64 2.51
N LEU A 83 -8.34 2.19 3.18
CA LEU A 83 -9.58 1.47 3.44
C LEU A 83 -10.64 1.68 2.35
N ASP A 84 -10.39 2.59 1.40
CA ASP A 84 -11.36 2.96 0.39
C ASP A 84 -11.17 2.14 -0.89
N PRO A 85 -12.13 1.24 -1.23
CA PRO A 85 -11.99 0.42 -2.44
C PRO A 85 -11.99 1.21 -3.73
N ASN A 86 -12.37 2.49 -3.69
CA ASN A 86 -12.34 3.35 -4.87
C ASN A 86 -11.02 4.08 -5.03
N TRP A 87 -10.09 3.89 -4.08
CA TRP A 87 -8.80 4.56 -4.13
C TRP A 87 -7.67 3.58 -4.47
N LEU A 88 -6.77 4.03 -5.33
CA LEU A 88 -5.51 3.34 -5.62
C LEU A 88 -4.39 4.38 -5.55
N PRO A 89 -3.16 3.97 -5.20
CA PRO A 89 -2.06 4.93 -5.22
C PRO A 89 -1.86 5.44 -6.63
N SER A 90 -1.71 6.76 -6.75
CA SER A 90 -1.52 7.35 -8.06
C SER A 90 -0.13 7.04 -8.57
N ASP A 91 -0.04 6.98 -9.86
CA ASP A 91 1.22 6.87 -10.53
C ASP A 91 1.90 8.23 -10.40
N ASN A 92 3.00 8.23 -9.85
CA ASN A 92 3.69 9.40 -9.60
C ASN A 92 3.99 10.28 -10.74
N GLN A 93 3.57 10.31 -11.24
CA GLN A 93 3.82 10.96 -12.03
C GLN A 93 3.21 11.78 -12.55
N GLY A 94 2.87 11.37 -12.15
CA GLY A 94 2.43 11.82 -12.60
C GLY A 94 2.49 12.73 -12.72
N ASP A 95 2.90 12.74 -12.42
CA ASP A 95 2.86 13.40 -12.53
C ASP A 95 2.84 14.23 -13.08
N LYS A 96 2.83 14.07 -13.31
CA LYS A 96 2.72 14.55 -13.90
C LYS A 96 2.55 15.42 -14.21
N LYS A 97 2.68 15.41 -14.14
CA LYS A 97 2.43 15.97 -14.55
C LYS A 97 2.43 16.61 -14.61
#